data_cf0a90d4607548dd221fddb850bff8b6
#
_entry.id   cf0a90d4607548dd221fddb850bff8b6
#
_cell.length_a   1.000
_cell.length_b   1.000
_cell.length_c   1.000
_cell.angle_alpha   90.00
_cell.angle_beta   90.00
_cell.angle_gamma   90.00
#
_symmetry.space_group_name_H-M   'P 1'
#
loop_
_entity.id
_entity.type
_entity.pdbx_description
1 polymer ?
#
loop_
_entity_poly.entity_id
_entity_poly.type
_entity_poly.pdbx_seq_one_letter_code
_entity_poly.pdbx_strand_id
1 'polypeptide(L)'
;MDLGIQGKNALVCAASKGLGRGCAEALAEAGVNLTICARTEKDIVDTANEIRSKYKVSVESIACDITTSEGREAALKTSGPVDILINNAGGPPPGQFRDWTREDWIKALDANMLTAIELIKSTVDEMISRKFGRIINITSAAVKSPISILGLSNGARMGLTGFCAGIARD
;
A
#
# COMPACT_ATOMS: atom_id res chain seq x y z
N MET A 1 15.52 16.09 9.62
CA MET A 1 15.62 16.59 8.22
C MET A 1 14.23 17.03 7.81
N ASP A 2 14.06 18.23 7.29
CA ASP A 2 12.76 18.65 6.74
C ASP A 2 12.59 17.98 5.35
N LEU A 3 11.53 17.20 5.20
CA LEU A 3 11.20 16.49 3.97
C LEU A 3 10.17 17.25 3.11
N GLY A 4 9.68 18.40 3.56
CA GLY A 4 8.65 19.20 2.90
C GLY A 4 7.28 18.48 2.80
N ILE A 5 6.98 17.53 3.70
CA ILE A 5 5.75 16.72 3.67
C ILE A 5 4.85 16.93 4.88
N GLN A 6 5.22 17.77 5.80
CA GLN A 6 4.39 18.11 6.98
C GLN A 6 3.01 18.60 6.54
N GLY A 7 1.96 18.11 7.21
CA GLY A 7 0.57 18.45 6.91
C GLY A 7 -0.02 17.81 5.66
N LYS A 8 0.75 16.99 4.91
CA LYS A 8 0.25 16.17 3.80
C LYS A 8 -0.61 15.03 4.33
N ASN A 9 -1.44 14.46 3.45
CA ASN A 9 -2.31 13.33 3.76
C ASN A 9 -1.81 12.05 3.09
N ALA A 10 -1.62 11.00 3.87
CA ALA A 10 -1.19 9.71 3.36
C ALA A 10 -2.24 8.61 3.55
N LEU A 11 -2.44 7.78 2.52
CA LEU A 11 -3.13 6.50 2.63
C LEU A 11 -2.07 5.39 2.73
N VAL A 12 -2.10 4.63 3.83
CA VAL A 12 -1.16 3.52 4.06
C VAL A 12 -1.91 2.19 4.14
N CYS A 13 -1.68 1.33 3.16
CA CYS A 13 -2.34 0.04 3.06
C CYS A 13 -1.66 -1.02 3.92
N ALA A 14 -2.45 -1.96 4.48
CA ALA A 14 -2.02 -3.06 5.34
C ALA A 14 -1.08 -2.59 6.46
N ALA A 15 -1.52 -1.58 7.21
CA ALA A 15 -0.69 -0.80 8.14
C ALA A 15 -0.78 -1.25 9.61
N SER A 16 -1.49 -2.35 9.94
CA SER A 16 -1.59 -2.80 11.34
C SER A 16 -0.30 -3.43 11.88
N LYS A 17 0.63 -3.82 11.02
CA LYS A 17 1.92 -4.43 11.40
C LYS A 17 2.96 -4.37 10.29
N GLY A 18 4.19 -4.77 10.61
CA GLY A 18 5.27 -4.95 9.63
C GLY A 18 5.62 -3.67 8.87
N LEU A 19 5.90 -3.79 7.56
CA LEU A 19 6.37 -2.68 6.72
C LEU A 19 5.33 -1.57 6.58
N GLY A 20 4.04 -1.89 6.44
CA GLY A 20 2.99 -0.88 6.36
C GLY A 20 2.92 -0.03 7.63
N ARG A 21 2.97 -0.66 8.81
CA ARG A 21 3.02 0.06 10.08
C ARG A 21 4.29 0.92 10.20
N GLY A 22 5.45 0.38 9.84
CA GLY A 22 6.70 1.16 9.84
C GLY A 22 6.64 2.40 8.94
N CYS A 23 6.02 2.27 7.75
CA CYS A 23 5.78 3.43 6.88
C CYS A 23 4.83 4.45 7.53
N ALA A 24 3.74 3.99 8.15
CA ALA A 24 2.80 4.88 8.84
C ALA A 24 3.48 5.64 9.99
N GLU A 25 4.26 4.97 10.82
CA GLU A 25 5.00 5.59 11.93
C GLU A 25 6.02 6.63 11.42
N ALA A 26 6.79 6.32 10.38
CA ALA A 26 7.77 7.24 9.80
C ALA A 26 7.10 8.48 9.16
N LEU A 27 5.95 8.31 8.51
CA LEU A 27 5.17 9.42 7.97
C LEU A 27 4.59 10.29 9.08
N ALA A 28 4.05 9.68 10.15
CA ALA A 28 3.55 10.40 11.31
C ALA A 28 4.65 11.21 12.01
N GLU A 29 5.85 10.64 12.16
CA GLU A 29 7.03 11.34 12.71
C GLU A 29 7.41 12.56 11.86
N ALA A 30 7.21 12.50 10.54
CA ALA A 30 7.43 13.61 9.63
C ALA A 30 6.25 14.61 9.57
N GLY A 31 5.24 14.47 10.43
CA GLY A 31 4.10 15.38 10.52
C GLY A 31 3.02 15.17 9.44
N VAL A 32 2.95 14.00 8.83
CA VAL A 32 1.94 13.63 7.82
C VAL A 32 0.69 13.10 8.51
N ASN A 33 -0.49 13.57 8.09
CA ASN A 33 -1.78 13.01 8.50
C ASN A 33 -2.01 11.66 7.80
N LEU A 34 -2.59 10.72 8.51
CA LEU A 34 -2.70 9.34 8.03
C LEU A 34 -4.15 8.88 7.91
N THR A 35 -4.42 8.12 6.87
CA THR A 35 -5.47 7.11 6.84
C THR A 35 -4.79 5.76 6.71
N ILE A 36 -5.02 4.88 7.67
CA ILE A 36 -4.42 3.56 7.70
C ILE A 36 -5.49 2.48 7.58
N CYS A 37 -5.25 1.44 6.79
CA CYS A 37 -6.20 0.36 6.64
C CYS A 37 -5.57 -1.03 6.87
N ALA A 38 -6.40 -1.96 7.36
CA ALA A 38 -6.09 -3.38 7.47
C ALA A 38 -7.39 -4.19 7.61
N ARG A 39 -7.31 -5.51 7.48
CA ARG A 39 -8.49 -6.40 7.54
C ARG A 39 -9.06 -6.57 8.95
N THR A 40 -8.22 -6.54 9.98
CA THR A 40 -8.63 -6.75 11.37
C THR A 40 -8.88 -5.41 12.03
N GLU A 41 -10.15 -5.15 12.38
CA GLU A 41 -10.58 -3.87 12.98
C GLU A 41 -9.81 -3.56 14.27
N LYS A 42 -9.76 -4.53 15.19
CA LYS A 42 -9.04 -4.35 16.45
C LYS A 42 -7.60 -3.91 16.23
N ASP A 43 -6.85 -4.61 15.36
CA ASP A 43 -5.43 -4.36 15.15
C ASP A 43 -5.18 -2.98 14.53
N ILE A 44 -6.04 -2.53 13.60
CA ILE A 44 -5.84 -1.24 12.93
C ILE A 44 -6.24 -0.07 13.83
N VAL A 45 -7.28 -0.24 14.66
CA VAL A 45 -7.69 0.76 15.65
C VAL A 45 -6.62 0.91 16.73
N ASP A 46 -6.08 -0.20 17.25
CA ASP A 46 -5.00 -0.17 18.24
C ASP A 46 -3.76 0.55 17.66
N THR A 47 -3.37 0.21 16.43
CA THR A 47 -2.26 0.88 15.73
C THR A 47 -2.51 2.38 15.55
N ALA A 48 -3.71 2.79 15.17
CA ALA A 48 -4.06 4.21 15.05
C ALA A 48 -3.94 4.95 16.38
N ASN A 49 -4.42 4.35 17.47
CA ASN A 49 -4.36 4.93 18.81
C ASN A 49 -2.91 5.10 19.29
N GLU A 50 -2.07 4.10 19.04
CA GLU A 50 -0.64 4.16 19.37
C GLU A 50 0.07 5.29 18.60
N ILE A 51 -0.19 5.41 17.29
CA ILE A 51 0.40 6.46 16.46
C ILE A 51 -0.09 7.84 16.93
N ARG A 52 -1.39 8.03 17.19
CA ARG A 52 -1.96 9.29 17.71
C ARG A 52 -1.33 9.69 19.05
N SER A 53 -1.10 8.72 19.93
CA SER A 53 -0.51 8.99 21.24
C SER A 53 0.94 9.44 21.16
N LYS A 54 1.68 8.95 20.17
CA LYS A 54 3.11 9.19 20.00
C LYS A 54 3.42 10.43 19.15
N TYR A 55 2.59 10.71 18.14
CA TYR A 55 2.81 11.77 17.17
C TYR A 55 1.62 12.73 17.13
N LYS A 56 1.88 14.02 16.92
CA LYS A 56 0.84 15.07 16.89
C LYS A 56 0.27 15.21 15.48
N VAL A 57 -0.34 14.14 14.94
CA VAL A 57 -0.95 14.13 13.62
C VAL A 57 -2.35 13.52 13.68
N SER A 58 -3.20 13.84 12.70
CA SER A 58 -4.48 13.15 12.52
C SER A 58 -4.23 11.74 11.99
N VAL A 59 -4.93 10.75 12.54
CA VAL A 59 -4.87 9.36 12.08
C VAL A 59 -6.28 8.79 12.02
N GLU A 60 -6.78 8.53 10.83
CA GLU A 60 -8.00 7.78 10.61
C GLU A 60 -7.65 6.31 10.37
N SER A 61 -8.52 5.41 10.83
CA SER A 61 -8.34 3.97 10.64
C SER A 61 -9.60 3.34 10.06
N ILE A 62 -9.43 2.42 9.14
CA ILE A 62 -10.53 1.68 8.55
C ILE A 62 -10.21 0.19 8.42
N ALA A 63 -11.15 -0.65 8.88
CA ALA A 63 -11.09 -2.09 8.65
C ALA A 63 -11.63 -2.42 7.28
N CYS A 64 -10.76 -2.81 6.35
CA CYS A 64 -11.15 -3.24 5.01
C CYS A 64 -10.12 -4.20 4.40
N ASP A 65 -10.56 -4.97 3.41
CA ASP A 65 -9.64 -5.70 2.55
C ASP A 65 -9.35 -4.86 1.31
N ILE A 66 -8.16 -4.28 1.26
CA ILE A 66 -7.73 -3.40 0.17
C ILE A 66 -7.65 -4.11 -1.18
N THR A 67 -7.65 -5.44 -1.21
CA THR A 67 -7.64 -6.22 -2.45
C THR A 67 -9.00 -6.29 -3.14
N THR A 68 -10.08 -5.91 -2.44
CA THR A 68 -11.43 -5.81 -3.01
C THR A 68 -11.74 -4.40 -3.50
N SER A 69 -12.69 -4.27 -4.44
CA SER A 69 -13.18 -2.95 -4.90
C SER A 69 -13.81 -2.16 -3.78
N GLU A 70 -14.66 -2.80 -2.99
CA GLU A 70 -15.37 -2.20 -1.85
C GLU A 70 -14.37 -1.69 -0.80
N GLY A 71 -13.32 -2.47 -0.53
CA GLY A 71 -12.25 -2.08 0.41
C GLY A 71 -11.45 -0.89 -0.09
N ARG A 72 -11.12 -0.83 -1.38
CA ARG A 72 -10.43 0.31 -1.99
C ARG A 72 -11.29 1.57 -1.95
N GLU A 73 -12.57 1.47 -2.35
CA GLU A 73 -13.51 2.58 -2.29
C GLU A 73 -13.69 3.13 -0.87
N ALA A 74 -13.85 2.25 0.11
CA ALA A 74 -13.98 2.63 1.51
C ALA A 74 -12.71 3.33 2.03
N ALA A 75 -11.53 2.82 1.71
CA ALA A 75 -10.25 3.41 2.10
C ALA A 75 -10.05 4.80 1.48
N LEU A 76 -10.31 4.95 0.18
CA LEU A 76 -10.21 6.22 -0.54
C LEU A 76 -11.24 7.24 -0.04
N LYS A 77 -12.48 6.82 0.22
CA LYS A 77 -13.51 7.69 0.80
C LYS A 77 -13.12 8.20 2.18
N THR A 78 -12.54 7.35 3.02
CA THR A 78 -12.08 7.73 4.36
C THR A 78 -10.87 8.67 4.31
N SER A 79 -9.95 8.44 3.37
CA SER A 79 -8.73 9.26 3.26
C SER A 79 -9.00 10.66 2.69
N GLY A 80 -10.04 10.83 1.90
CA GLY A 80 -10.19 12.03 1.08
C GLY A 80 -9.00 12.21 0.12
N PRO A 81 -8.57 13.44 -0.18
CA PRO A 81 -7.45 13.70 -1.08
C PRO A 81 -6.14 13.08 -0.58
N VAL A 82 -5.56 12.18 -1.39
CA VAL A 82 -4.31 11.47 -1.07
C VAL A 82 -3.12 12.21 -1.68
N ASP A 83 -2.17 12.64 -0.85
CA ASP A 83 -0.89 13.21 -1.29
C ASP A 83 0.21 12.15 -1.35
N ILE A 84 0.16 11.18 -0.44
CA ILE A 84 1.14 10.10 -0.35
C ILE A 84 0.38 8.76 -0.30
N LEU A 85 0.65 7.88 -1.24
CA LEU A 85 0.05 6.55 -1.31
C LEU A 85 1.11 5.48 -1.02
N ILE A 86 0.90 4.68 0.03
CA ILE A 86 1.72 3.51 0.32
C ILE A 86 0.93 2.24 -0.03
N ASN A 87 1.21 1.69 -1.19
CA ASN A 87 0.67 0.41 -1.63
C ASN A 87 1.38 -0.73 -0.94
N ASN A 88 0.62 -1.53 -0.20
CA ASN A 88 1.08 -2.72 0.49
C ASN A 88 -0.07 -3.70 0.64
N ALA A 89 0.20 -4.98 0.44
CA ALA A 89 -0.73 -6.08 0.67
C ALA A 89 0.04 -7.32 1.14
N GLY A 90 -0.68 -8.27 1.72
CA GLY A 90 -0.09 -9.56 2.08
C GLY A 90 0.48 -10.27 0.85
N GLY A 91 1.68 -10.84 0.98
CA GLY A 91 2.26 -11.65 -0.09
C GLY A 91 1.57 -13.01 -0.20
N PRO A 92 1.60 -13.66 -1.39
CA PRO A 92 1.13 -15.02 -1.55
C PRO A 92 2.03 -16.00 -0.78
N PRO A 93 1.51 -17.18 -0.41
CA PRO A 93 2.29 -18.19 0.29
C PRO A 93 3.44 -18.71 -0.60
N PRO A 94 4.56 -19.13 0.00
CA PRO A 94 5.60 -19.85 -0.74
C PRO A 94 5.11 -21.23 -1.15
N GLY A 95 5.69 -21.80 -2.20
CA GLY A 95 5.34 -23.14 -2.69
C GLY A 95 6.21 -23.58 -3.86
N GLN A 96 5.90 -24.74 -4.42
CA GLN A 96 6.57 -25.25 -5.61
C GLN A 96 5.79 -24.82 -6.86
N PHE A 97 6.49 -24.49 -7.94
CA PHE A 97 5.83 -23.93 -9.13
C PHE A 97 4.81 -24.90 -9.78
N ARG A 98 4.97 -26.21 -9.58
CA ARG A 98 4.06 -27.25 -10.09
C ARG A 98 2.75 -27.36 -9.32
N ASP A 99 2.71 -26.84 -8.08
CA ASP A 99 1.55 -26.97 -7.20
C ASP A 99 0.58 -25.79 -7.33
N TRP A 100 1.03 -24.67 -7.92
CA TRP A 100 0.19 -23.49 -8.09
C TRP A 100 -0.79 -23.64 -9.23
N THR A 101 -2.06 -23.47 -8.92
CA THR A 101 -3.16 -23.45 -9.87
C THR A 101 -3.24 -22.10 -10.58
N ARG A 102 -4.07 -22.04 -11.64
CA ARG A 102 -4.38 -20.76 -12.29
C ARG A 102 -5.04 -19.77 -11.32
N GLU A 103 -5.87 -20.26 -10.42
CA GLU A 103 -6.56 -19.49 -9.39
C GLU A 103 -5.59 -18.88 -8.40
N ASP A 104 -4.53 -19.57 -8.00
CA ASP A 104 -3.47 -19.04 -7.15
C ASP A 104 -2.71 -17.90 -7.84
N TRP A 105 -2.43 -18.03 -9.13
CA TRP A 105 -1.84 -16.96 -9.94
C TRP A 105 -2.75 -15.74 -10.02
N ILE A 106 -4.05 -15.91 -10.31
CA ILE A 106 -5.00 -14.80 -10.37
C ILE A 106 -5.06 -14.07 -9.03
N LYS A 107 -5.17 -14.78 -7.91
CA LYS A 107 -5.18 -14.17 -6.57
C LYS A 107 -3.89 -13.40 -6.27
N ALA A 108 -2.74 -13.96 -6.65
CA ALA A 108 -1.46 -13.31 -6.43
C ALA A 108 -1.31 -12.03 -7.26
N LEU A 109 -1.72 -12.06 -8.53
CA LEU A 109 -1.72 -10.90 -9.42
C LEU A 109 -2.69 -9.84 -8.93
N ASP A 110 -3.90 -10.23 -8.54
CA ASP A 110 -4.92 -9.31 -8.04
C ASP A 110 -4.42 -8.57 -6.79
N ALA A 111 -3.97 -9.31 -5.77
CA ALA A 111 -3.54 -8.71 -4.51
C ALA A 111 -2.23 -7.91 -4.61
N ASN A 112 -1.26 -8.35 -5.41
CA ASN A 112 0.11 -7.80 -5.38
C ASN A 112 0.52 -7.00 -6.62
N MET A 113 -0.39 -6.85 -7.60
CA MET A 113 -0.21 -6.05 -8.81
C MET A 113 -1.42 -5.18 -9.08
N LEU A 114 -2.61 -5.78 -9.36
CA LEU A 114 -3.79 -5.05 -9.80
C LEU A 114 -4.33 -4.10 -8.72
N THR A 115 -4.36 -4.52 -7.46
CA THR A 115 -4.74 -3.66 -6.33
C THR A 115 -3.94 -2.35 -6.31
N ALA A 116 -2.62 -2.42 -6.46
CA ALA A 116 -1.77 -1.23 -6.50
C ALA A 116 -2.04 -0.38 -7.74
N ILE A 117 -2.26 -1.00 -8.90
CA ILE A 117 -2.59 -0.30 -10.16
C ILE A 117 -3.90 0.46 -10.02
N GLU A 118 -4.95 -0.15 -9.45
CA GLU A 118 -6.25 0.51 -9.26
C GLU A 118 -6.16 1.69 -8.27
N LEU A 119 -5.39 1.55 -7.18
CA LEU A 119 -5.16 2.67 -6.26
C LEU A 119 -4.36 3.81 -6.91
N ILE A 120 -3.36 3.49 -7.74
CA ILE A 120 -2.62 4.49 -8.52
C ILE A 120 -3.57 5.24 -9.45
N LYS A 121 -4.38 4.54 -10.24
CA LYS A 121 -5.39 5.14 -11.13
C LYS A 121 -6.34 6.07 -10.40
N SER A 122 -6.76 5.69 -9.19
CA SER A 122 -7.72 6.46 -8.40
C SER A 122 -7.14 7.70 -7.73
N THR A 123 -5.81 7.87 -7.72
CA THR A 123 -5.16 8.96 -6.96
C THR A 123 -4.27 9.85 -7.80
N VAL A 124 -3.71 9.36 -8.90
CA VAL A 124 -2.64 10.04 -9.65
C VAL A 124 -3.12 11.35 -10.30
N ASP A 125 -4.31 11.38 -10.87
CA ASP A 125 -4.81 12.58 -11.55
C ASP A 125 -4.99 13.77 -10.60
N GLU A 126 -5.49 13.50 -9.39
CA GLU A 126 -5.56 14.51 -8.35
C GLU A 126 -4.19 14.96 -7.85
N MET A 127 -3.23 14.05 -7.72
CA MET A 127 -1.84 14.39 -7.40
C MET A 127 -1.22 15.30 -8.46
N ILE A 128 -1.44 15.00 -9.75
CA ILE A 128 -1.01 15.85 -10.87
C ILE A 128 -1.65 17.24 -10.78
N SER A 129 -2.96 17.30 -10.60
CA SER A 129 -3.71 18.57 -10.49
C SER A 129 -3.16 19.45 -9.35
N ARG A 130 -2.85 18.85 -8.20
CA ARG A 130 -2.26 19.57 -7.04
C ARG A 130 -0.74 19.80 -7.17
N LYS A 131 -0.11 19.32 -8.24
CA LYS A 131 1.36 19.38 -8.47
C LYS A 131 2.17 18.78 -7.31
N PHE A 132 1.59 17.82 -6.62
CA PHE A 132 2.25 17.07 -5.56
C PHE A 132 1.66 15.67 -5.46
N GLY A 133 2.52 14.66 -5.45
CA GLY A 133 2.17 13.27 -5.20
C GLY A 133 3.40 12.41 -4.91
N ARG A 134 3.24 11.41 -4.09
CA ARG A 134 4.23 10.37 -3.85
C ARG A 134 3.55 9.02 -3.82
N ILE A 135 3.97 8.11 -4.67
CA ILE A 135 3.43 6.75 -4.73
C ILE A 135 4.57 5.78 -4.42
N ILE A 136 4.41 5.01 -3.37
CA ILE A 136 5.39 4.05 -2.90
C ILE A 136 4.75 2.66 -2.91
N ASN A 137 5.37 1.72 -3.63
CA ASN A 137 4.92 0.34 -3.68
C ASN A 137 5.87 -0.54 -2.87
N ILE A 138 5.35 -1.19 -1.83
CA ILE A 138 6.10 -2.20 -1.08
C ILE A 138 6.16 -3.48 -1.93
N THR A 139 7.32 -3.76 -2.46
CA THR A 139 7.54 -4.93 -3.31
C THR A 139 8.32 -6.04 -2.55
N SER A 140 9.30 -6.64 -3.16
CA SER A 140 10.10 -7.73 -2.58
C SER A 140 11.53 -7.67 -3.08
N ALA A 141 12.48 -8.13 -2.29
CA ALA A 141 13.84 -8.40 -2.75
C ALA A 141 13.87 -9.37 -3.95
N ALA A 142 12.86 -10.23 -4.03
CA ALA A 142 12.68 -11.19 -5.13
C ALA A 142 12.47 -10.53 -6.52
N VAL A 143 12.16 -9.23 -6.59
CA VAL A 143 12.14 -8.45 -7.84
C VAL A 143 13.54 -8.30 -8.43
N LYS A 144 14.56 -8.22 -7.57
CA LYS A 144 15.97 -8.11 -7.99
C LYS A 144 16.67 -9.46 -8.06
N SER A 145 16.32 -10.37 -7.15
CA SER A 145 16.89 -11.72 -7.07
C SER A 145 15.75 -12.72 -6.86
N PRO A 146 15.18 -13.27 -7.94
CA PRO A 146 14.04 -14.19 -7.86
C PRO A 146 14.34 -15.41 -6.99
N ILE A 147 13.38 -15.76 -6.13
CA ILE A 147 13.48 -16.87 -5.19
C ILE A 147 12.53 -17.98 -5.68
N SER A 148 13.02 -19.20 -5.82
CA SER A 148 12.29 -20.31 -6.47
C SER A 148 10.93 -20.63 -5.82
N ILE A 149 10.88 -20.62 -4.48
CA ILE A 149 9.64 -20.91 -3.73
C ILE A 149 8.66 -19.71 -3.67
N LEU A 150 9.02 -18.55 -4.21
CA LEU A 150 8.19 -17.34 -4.23
C LEU A 150 7.68 -16.98 -5.63
N GLY A 151 7.51 -17.96 -6.52
CA GLY A 151 7.16 -17.73 -7.93
C GLY A 151 5.94 -16.84 -8.13
N LEU A 152 4.86 -17.03 -7.38
CA LEU A 152 3.67 -16.16 -7.41
C LEU A 152 4.02 -14.70 -7.09
N SER A 153 4.80 -14.48 -6.04
CA SER A 153 5.26 -13.15 -5.63
C SER A 153 6.24 -12.56 -6.65
N ASN A 154 7.17 -13.36 -7.17
CA ASN A 154 8.10 -12.94 -8.21
C ASN A 154 7.34 -12.38 -9.42
N GLY A 155 6.38 -13.14 -9.94
CA GLY A 155 5.59 -12.75 -11.11
C GLY A 155 4.78 -11.47 -10.88
N ALA A 156 3.99 -11.43 -9.81
CA ALA A 156 3.09 -10.31 -9.53
C ALA A 156 3.88 -9.01 -9.25
N ARG A 157 4.93 -9.07 -8.44
CA ARG A 157 5.68 -7.87 -8.04
C ARG A 157 6.64 -7.37 -9.12
N MET A 158 7.16 -8.26 -9.96
CA MET A 158 7.90 -7.86 -11.17
C MET A 158 6.98 -7.19 -12.17
N GLY A 159 5.76 -7.70 -12.36
CA GLY A 159 4.74 -7.07 -13.19
C GLY A 159 4.40 -5.66 -12.73
N LEU A 160 4.14 -5.47 -11.43
CA LEU A 160 3.94 -4.13 -10.85
C LEU A 160 5.14 -3.21 -11.08
N THR A 161 6.36 -3.71 -10.88
CA THR A 161 7.58 -2.92 -11.08
C THR A 161 7.73 -2.47 -12.52
N GLY A 162 7.45 -3.37 -13.48
CA GLY A 162 7.47 -3.05 -14.91
C GLY A 162 6.40 -2.01 -15.29
N PHE A 163 5.18 -2.16 -14.78
CA PHE A 163 4.10 -1.18 -14.95
C PHE A 163 4.52 0.20 -14.44
N CYS A 164 5.00 0.29 -13.20
CA CYS A 164 5.42 1.57 -12.61
C CYS A 164 6.58 2.22 -13.38
N ALA A 165 7.53 1.43 -13.87
CA ALA A 165 8.63 1.95 -14.68
C ALA A 165 8.15 2.52 -16.03
N GLY A 166 7.07 1.96 -16.58
CA GLY A 166 6.40 2.48 -17.78
C GLY A 166 5.77 3.84 -17.54
N ILE A 167 4.82 3.90 -16.60
CA ILE A 167 4.05 5.13 -16.33
C ILE A 167 4.87 6.27 -15.71
N ALA A 168 6.04 6.00 -15.15
CA ALA A 168 6.89 7.05 -14.56
C ALA A 168 7.49 8.02 -15.59
N ARG A 169 7.22 7.79 -16.87
CA ARG A 169 7.70 8.64 -17.98
C ARG A 169 6.59 9.51 -18.59
N ASP A 170 5.35 9.23 -18.21
CA ASP A 170 4.15 9.97 -18.66
C ASP A 170 3.85 11.13 -17.68
#